data_bcef071fde0189263df0b2aab3d2fcbc
#
_entry.id   bcef071fde0189263df0b2aab3d2fcbc
#
_cell.length_a   1.000
_cell.length_b   1.000
_cell.length_c   1.000
_cell.angle_alpha   90.00
_cell.angle_beta   90.00
_cell.angle_gamma   90.00
#
_symmetry.space_group_name_H-M   'P 1'
#
loop_
_entity.id
_entity.type
_entity.pdbx_description
1 polymer ?
#
loop_
_entity_poly.entity_id
_entity_poly.type
_entity_poly.pdbx_seq_one_letter_code
_entity_poly.pdbx_strand_id
1 'polypeptide(L)'
;TWSEPTFAMKFNDYEEQLVYWPRDNKLKNSQISGSASFIDSSIVEDKKSGKTILLADVMPAGIGNNNANKADSGFKEINGHYYLKLKKDGDNDFRYTVRENGVVYDERTNKPTNYTVNDKYEVLEGGKSLTVEQYSVDFDSGSLRERHNGKQVPMNVFYKDSLFKVTPTNYIAMTTSQNRGESWEQFKLLPPFLGEKHNGTYLCPGQGLALKSSNRLIFATYTSGELTYLISDDSGQTWKKSSASIPFKNAT
;
A
#
# COMPACT_ATOMS: atom_id res chain seq x y z
N THR A 1 -0.30 25.42 20.09
CA THR A 1 -1.52 25.13 19.30
C THR A 1 -1.16 24.11 18.23
N TRP A 2 -2.02 23.10 18.06
CA TRP A 2 -1.89 22.15 16.96
C TRP A 2 -2.35 22.83 15.66
N SER A 3 -1.68 22.52 14.53
CA SER A 3 -2.14 22.89 13.20
C SER A 3 -3.33 22.00 12.79
N GLU A 4 -4.04 22.40 11.74
CA GLU A 4 -5.03 21.51 11.11
C GLU A 4 -4.35 20.23 10.60
N PRO A 5 -5.03 19.06 10.71
CA PRO A 5 -4.48 17.80 10.22
C PRO A 5 -4.30 17.83 8.70
N THR A 6 -3.19 17.21 8.23
CA THR A 6 -2.95 16.98 6.81
C THR A 6 -2.85 15.49 6.53
N PHE A 7 -3.27 15.05 5.34
CA PHE A 7 -3.11 13.66 4.93
C PHE A 7 -1.72 13.45 4.33
N ALA A 8 -0.96 12.53 4.92
CA ALA A 8 0.30 12.08 4.32
C ALA A 8 0.04 11.13 3.14
N MET A 9 -0.94 10.26 3.27
CA MET A 9 -1.39 9.31 2.25
C MET A 9 -2.90 9.12 2.40
N LYS A 10 -3.62 8.99 1.29
CA LYS A 10 -5.04 8.64 1.33
C LYS A 10 -5.51 7.94 0.06
N PHE A 11 -6.54 7.13 0.22
CA PHE A 11 -7.37 6.63 -0.87
C PHE A 11 -8.71 7.37 -0.89
N ASN A 12 -9.43 7.29 -2.01
CA ASN A 12 -10.70 7.99 -2.22
C ASN A 12 -11.82 7.04 -2.65
N ASP A 13 -11.66 5.73 -2.47
CA ASP A 13 -12.67 4.72 -2.76
C ASP A 13 -13.90 4.85 -1.85
N TYR A 14 -13.71 5.40 -0.66
CA TYR A 14 -14.79 5.76 0.26
C TYR A 14 -14.78 7.25 0.56
N GLU A 15 -15.96 7.78 0.88
CA GLU A 15 -16.11 9.12 1.42
C GLU A 15 -15.28 9.29 2.70
N GLU A 16 -14.83 10.51 2.99
CA GLU A 16 -14.00 10.82 4.19
C GLU A 16 -14.83 10.69 5.47
N GLN A 17 -15.07 9.46 5.87
CA GLN A 17 -15.77 9.10 7.10
C GLN A 17 -15.14 7.85 7.72
N LEU A 18 -15.54 7.50 8.92
CA LEU A 18 -15.10 6.29 9.58
C LEU A 18 -15.54 5.06 8.76
N VAL A 19 -14.57 4.28 8.28
CA VAL A 19 -14.81 3.02 7.58
C VAL A 19 -14.42 1.87 8.50
N TYR A 20 -15.35 0.95 8.73
CA TYR A 20 -15.12 -0.21 9.57
C TYR A 20 -14.45 -1.33 8.79
N TRP A 21 -13.57 -2.05 9.48
CA TRP A 21 -12.88 -3.19 8.91
C TRP A 21 -13.85 -4.38 8.75
N PRO A 22 -13.75 -5.20 7.68
CA PRO A 22 -14.68 -6.31 7.44
C PRO A 22 -14.69 -7.41 8.52
N ARG A 23 -13.75 -7.38 9.44
CA ARG A 23 -13.61 -8.35 10.53
C ARG A 23 -14.29 -7.95 11.84
N ASP A 24 -14.98 -6.82 11.90
CA ASP A 24 -15.64 -6.41 13.12
C ASP A 24 -16.86 -7.29 13.40
N ASN A 25 -16.68 -8.28 14.29
CA ASN A 25 -17.72 -9.23 14.71
C ASN A 25 -18.85 -8.59 15.52
N LYS A 26 -18.69 -7.34 15.98
CA LYS A 26 -19.73 -6.63 16.73
C LYS A 26 -20.86 -6.15 15.85
N LEU A 27 -20.59 -5.99 14.56
CA LEU A 27 -21.55 -5.51 13.58
C LEU A 27 -22.13 -6.68 12.79
N LYS A 28 -23.05 -7.40 13.42
CA LYS A 28 -23.76 -8.51 12.78
C LYS A 28 -24.54 -7.98 11.56
N ASN A 29 -24.55 -8.78 10.49
CA ASN A 29 -25.22 -8.46 9.22
C ASN A 29 -24.68 -7.24 8.46
N SER A 30 -23.49 -6.74 8.81
CA SER A 30 -22.87 -5.66 8.05
C SER A 30 -22.41 -6.16 6.68
N GLN A 31 -22.68 -5.36 5.66
CA GLN A 31 -22.36 -5.65 4.26
C GLN A 31 -21.41 -4.57 3.76
N ILE A 32 -20.17 -4.64 4.22
CA ILE A 32 -19.10 -3.76 3.74
C ILE A 32 -17.92 -4.62 3.30
N SER A 33 -17.31 -4.26 2.20
CA SER A 33 -16.10 -4.93 1.70
C SER A 33 -14.81 -4.36 2.30
N GLY A 34 -14.87 -3.15 2.86
CA GLY A 34 -13.72 -2.41 3.37
C GLY A 34 -12.96 -1.66 2.29
N SER A 35 -12.46 -0.49 2.63
CA SER A 35 -11.65 0.34 1.74
C SER A 35 -10.25 -0.22 1.53
N ALA A 36 -9.58 0.26 0.48
CA ALA A 36 -8.13 0.29 0.46
C ALA A 36 -7.61 1.12 1.64
N SER A 37 -6.52 0.70 2.28
CA SER A 37 -6.12 1.30 3.56
C SER A 37 -4.61 1.44 3.71
N PHE A 38 -4.22 2.47 4.46
CA PHE A 38 -2.89 2.63 5.04
C PHE A 38 -3.01 2.35 6.54
N ILE A 39 -2.18 1.45 7.05
CA ILE A 39 -2.16 1.06 8.46
C ILE A 39 -0.71 0.99 8.99
N ASP A 40 -0.55 0.89 10.29
CA ASP A 40 0.72 0.61 10.97
C ASP A 40 1.86 1.54 10.51
N SER A 41 1.59 2.83 10.48
CA SER A 41 2.56 3.82 10.03
C SER A 41 3.73 4.00 11.01
N SER A 42 4.92 4.22 10.45
CA SER A 42 6.13 4.56 11.20
C SER A 42 6.83 5.75 10.55
N ILE A 43 7.34 6.66 11.35
CA ILE A 43 7.88 7.94 10.91
C ILE A 43 9.29 8.18 11.44
N VAL A 44 10.15 8.83 10.67
CA VAL A 44 11.49 9.26 11.10
C VAL A 44 11.86 10.59 10.45
N GLU A 45 12.59 11.41 11.19
CA GLU A 45 13.26 12.58 10.62
C GLU A 45 14.69 12.20 10.24
N ASP A 46 15.02 12.33 8.95
CA ASP A 46 16.40 12.23 8.48
C ASP A 46 17.16 13.49 8.81
N LYS A 47 18.04 13.44 9.80
CA LYS A 47 18.83 14.60 10.27
C LYS A 47 19.79 15.16 9.23
N LYS A 48 20.19 14.34 8.26
CA LYS A 48 21.12 14.75 7.20
C LYS A 48 20.44 15.62 6.14
N SER A 49 19.26 15.20 5.68
CA SER A 49 18.52 15.91 4.63
C SER A 49 17.45 16.86 5.17
N GLY A 50 17.10 16.77 6.45
CA GLY A 50 15.98 17.49 7.04
C GLY A 50 14.61 16.98 6.63
N LYS A 51 14.54 15.88 5.88
CA LYS A 51 13.28 15.27 5.44
C LYS A 51 12.61 14.49 6.56
N THR A 52 11.31 14.56 6.59
CA THR A 52 10.48 13.59 7.33
C THR A 52 10.10 12.47 6.38
N ILE A 53 10.37 11.23 6.76
CA ILE A 53 10.06 10.02 6.00
C ILE A 53 9.01 9.24 6.75
N LEU A 54 7.93 8.88 6.08
CA LEU A 54 6.85 8.06 6.64
C LEU A 54 6.67 6.81 5.78
N LEU A 55 6.71 5.66 6.46
CA LEU A 55 6.32 4.38 5.88
C LEU A 55 4.95 3.96 6.42
N ALA A 56 4.18 3.27 5.62
CA ALA A 56 2.93 2.65 6.05
C ALA A 56 2.70 1.32 5.33
N ASP A 57 2.07 0.38 6.00
CA ASP A 57 1.51 -0.80 5.36
C ASP A 57 0.32 -0.40 4.50
N VAL A 58 0.23 -0.96 3.28
CA VAL A 58 -0.84 -0.69 2.32
C VAL A 58 -1.54 -1.98 1.98
N MET A 59 -2.85 -2.01 2.17
CA MET A 59 -3.67 -3.17 1.84
C MET A 59 -4.75 -2.79 0.81
N PRO A 60 -4.95 -3.62 -0.22
CA PRO A 60 -6.07 -3.46 -1.14
C PRO A 60 -7.42 -3.57 -0.43
N ALA A 61 -8.46 -3.09 -1.08
CA ALA A 61 -9.82 -3.11 -0.55
C ALA A 61 -10.23 -4.50 -0.04
N GLY A 62 -10.70 -4.56 1.20
CA GLY A 62 -11.19 -5.77 1.86
C GLY A 62 -10.12 -6.75 2.34
N ILE A 63 -8.84 -6.41 2.26
CA ILE A 63 -7.73 -7.28 2.66
C ILE A 63 -7.25 -6.94 4.07
N GLY A 64 -6.99 -7.95 4.87
CA GLY A 64 -6.37 -7.88 6.19
C GLY A 64 -5.23 -8.87 6.31
N ASN A 65 -4.47 -8.82 7.41
CA ASN A 65 -3.26 -9.60 7.64
C ASN A 65 -3.42 -11.10 7.34
N ASN A 66 -4.53 -11.72 7.79
CA ASN A 66 -4.77 -13.15 7.58
C ASN A 66 -4.90 -13.55 6.12
N ASN A 67 -5.39 -12.65 5.26
CA ASN A 67 -5.51 -12.89 3.83
C ASN A 67 -4.19 -12.55 3.13
N ALA A 68 -3.56 -11.46 3.52
CA ALA A 68 -2.29 -11.02 2.98
C ALA A 68 -1.18 -12.06 3.18
N ASN A 69 -1.14 -12.73 4.33
CA ASN A 69 -0.16 -13.79 4.64
C ASN A 69 -0.23 -15.03 3.72
N LYS A 70 -1.28 -15.18 2.93
CA LYS A 70 -1.47 -16.31 2.00
C LYS A 70 -1.05 -16.00 0.57
N ALA A 71 -0.80 -14.72 0.28
CA ALA A 71 -0.43 -14.26 -1.05
C ALA A 71 1.10 -14.22 -1.23
N ASP A 72 1.56 -13.99 -2.44
CA ASP A 72 2.96 -13.65 -2.71
C ASP A 72 3.22 -12.15 -2.50
N SER A 73 4.38 -11.65 -2.93
CA SER A 73 4.78 -10.26 -2.74
C SER A 73 3.93 -9.22 -3.50
N GLY A 74 3.14 -9.66 -4.48
CA GLY A 74 2.44 -8.75 -5.40
C GLY A 74 3.32 -8.17 -6.50
N PHE A 75 4.59 -8.59 -6.59
CA PHE A 75 5.52 -8.16 -7.63
C PHE A 75 6.00 -9.35 -8.46
N LYS A 76 6.43 -9.05 -9.67
CA LYS A 76 7.16 -9.97 -10.55
C LYS A 76 8.57 -9.43 -10.76
N GLU A 77 9.55 -10.28 -10.57
CA GLU A 77 10.95 -9.96 -10.85
C GLU A 77 11.29 -10.28 -12.30
N ILE A 78 11.81 -9.29 -13.04
CA ILE A 78 12.27 -9.44 -14.40
C ILE A 78 13.63 -8.72 -14.50
N ASN A 79 14.69 -9.46 -14.76
CA ASN A 79 16.05 -8.92 -14.91
C ASN A 79 16.50 -8.04 -13.73
N GLY A 80 16.15 -8.42 -12.50
CA GLY A 80 16.50 -7.68 -11.29
C GLY A 80 15.60 -6.48 -10.95
N HIS A 81 14.57 -6.23 -11.76
CA HIS A 81 13.55 -5.20 -11.49
C HIS A 81 12.25 -5.83 -11.01
N TYR A 82 11.61 -5.20 -10.02
CA TYR A 82 10.33 -5.62 -9.49
C TYR A 82 9.20 -4.79 -10.11
N TYR A 83 8.26 -5.46 -10.77
CA TYR A 83 7.09 -4.87 -11.41
C TYR A 83 5.82 -5.28 -10.68
N LEU A 84 4.95 -4.31 -10.38
CA LEU A 84 3.68 -4.56 -9.71
C LEU A 84 2.81 -5.48 -10.56
N LYS A 85 2.35 -6.59 -9.98
CA LYS A 85 1.45 -7.55 -10.63
C LYS A 85 0.02 -7.08 -10.55
N LEU A 86 -0.71 -7.27 -11.63
CA LEU A 86 -2.12 -6.96 -11.73
C LEU A 86 -2.92 -8.15 -12.28
N LYS A 87 -4.15 -8.23 -11.81
CA LYS A 87 -5.20 -9.07 -12.39
C LYS A 87 -6.25 -8.17 -13.02
N LYS A 88 -6.62 -8.42 -14.27
CA LYS A 88 -7.75 -7.76 -14.89
C LYS A 88 -9.06 -8.35 -14.37
N ASP A 89 -10.07 -7.53 -14.20
CA ASP A 89 -11.40 -7.99 -13.77
C ASP A 89 -11.95 -9.05 -14.74
N GLY A 90 -12.53 -10.11 -14.20
CA GLY A 90 -12.94 -11.30 -14.96
C GLY A 90 -11.84 -12.33 -15.22
N ASP A 91 -10.56 -12.02 -14.99
CA ASP A 91 -9.47 -12.99 -15.07
C ASP A 91 -9.32 -13.78 -13.76
N ASN A 92 -8.77 -14.99 -13.84
CA ASN A 92 -8.46 -15.80 -12.65
C ASN A 92 -7.06 -15.50 -12.11
N ASP A 93 -6.11 -15.06 -12.95
CA ASP A 93 -4.69 -14.97 -12.65
C ASP A 93 -4.15 -13.55 -12.69
N PHE A 94 -3.07 -13.30 -11.92
CA PHE A 94 -2.28 -12.07 -11.94
C PHE A 94 -1.24 -12.15 -13.08
N ARG A 95 -1.64 -11.83 -14.29
CA ARG A 95 -0.85 -11.98 -15.52
C ARG A 95 -0.53 -10.68 -16.24
N TYR A 96 -0.72 -9.56 -15.57
CA TYR A 96 -0.29 -8.26 -16.05
C TYR A 96 0.77 -7.69 -15.11
N THR A 97 1.63 -6.85 -15.66
CA THR A 97 2.65 -6.11 -14.88
C THR A 97 2.65 -4.65 -15.27
N VAL A 98 2.87 -3.78 -14.30
CA VAL A 98 3.10 -2.35 -14.53
C VAL A 98 4.59 -2.15 -14.74
N ARG A 99 5.00 -1.85 -15.96
CA ARG A 99 6.42 -1.68 -16.32
C ARG A 99 6.79 -0.20 -16.45
N GLU A 100 7.90 0.09 -17.11
CA GLU A 100 8.43 1.43 -17.27
C GLU A 100 7.37 2.39 -17.82
N ASN A 101 7.40 3.64 -17.32
CA ASN A 101 6.41 4.68 -17.64
C ASN A 101 4.96 4.29 -17.30
N GLY A 102 4.77 3.33 -16.40
CA GLY A 102 3.46 2.87 -15.97
C GLY A 102 2.70 2.01 -16.99
N VAL A 103 3.33 1.59 -18.07
CA VAL A 103 2.67 0.79 -19.11
C VAL A 103 2.32 -0.60 -18.59
N VAL A 104 1.07 -1.00 -18.78
CA VAL A 104 0.57 -2.33 -18.39
C VAL A 104 0.89 -3.34 -19.50
N TYR A 105 1.66 -4.37 -19.17
CA TYR A 105 2.02 -5.47 -20.08
C TYR A 105 1.21 -6.73 -19.78
N ASP A 106 0.78 -7.42 -20.83
CA ASP A 106 0.23 -8.78 -20.72
C ASP A 106 1.40 -9.79 -20.76
N GLU A 107 1.64 -10.46 -19.66
CA GLU A 107 2.76 -11.39 -19.49
C GLU A 107 2.66 -12.66 -20.35
N ARG A 108 1.46 -13.00 -20.84
CA ARG A 108 1.28 -14.15 -21.76
C ARG A 108 1.89 -13.89 -23.14
N THR A 109 1.81 -12.65 -23.58
CA THR A 109 2.28 -12.24 -24.90
C THR A 109 3.55 -11.41 -24.84
N ASN A 110 3.93 -10.96 -23.63
CA ASN A 110 4.99 -10.00 -23.37
C ASN A 110 4.84 -8.72 -24.20
N LYS A 111 3.60 -8.24 -24.37
CA LYS A 111 3.28 -7.04 -25.15
C LYS A 111 2.63 -5.96 -24.28
N PRO A 112 2.87 -4.68 -24.59
CA PRO A 112 2.16 -3.59 -23.95
C PRO A 112 0.67 -3.64 -24.32
N THR A 113 -0.16 -3.21 -23.40
CA THR A 113 -1.60 -2.98 -23.62
C THR A 113 -1.86 -1.49 -23.88
N ASN A 114 -3.12 -1.11 -24.08
CA ASN A 114 -3.54 0.30 -24.17
C ASN A 114 -3.74 0.95 -22.78
N TYR A 115 -3.38 0.26 -21.70
CA TYR A 115 -3.54 0.75 -20.33
C TYR A 115 -2.23 1.19 -19.73
N THR A 116 -2.32 2.22 -18.86
CA THR A 116 -1.22 2.66 -18.01
C THR A 116 -1.72 2.82 -16.58
N VAL A 117 -0.80 2.70 -15.63
CA VAL A 117 -1.00 3.02 -14.22
C VAL A 117 -0.04 4.17 -13.89
N ASN A 118 -0.58 5.30 -13.46
CA ASN A 118 0.23 6.48 -13.16
C ASN A 118 0.93 6.37 -11.79
N ASP A 119 1.66 7.40 -11.39
CA ASP A 119 2.38 7.49 -10.11
C ASP A 119 1.46 7.49 -8.87
N LYS A 120 0.16 7.76 -9.07
CA LYS A 120 -0.87 7.65 -8.03
C LYS A 120 -1.55 6.29 -7.99
N TYR A 121 -1.07 5.34 -8.79
CA TYR A 121 -1.66 4.00 -8.96
C TYR A 121 -3.05 4.03 -9.62
N GLU A 122 -3.38 5.10 -10.34
CA GLU A 122 -4.62 5.25 -11.07
C GLU A 122 -4.50 4.65 -12.47
N VAL A 123 -5.62 4.06 -12.94
CA VAL A 123 -5.69 3.36 -14.24
C VAL A 123 -6.14 4.32 -15.33
N LEU A 124 -5.40 4.34 -16.43
CA LEU A 124 -5.75 5.10 -17.64
C LEU A 124 -5.87 4.15 -18.82
N GLU A 125 -6.74 4.49 -19.76
CA GLU A 125 -6.85 3.83 -21.07
C GLU A 125 -6.60 4.85 -22.18
N GLY A 126 -5.62 4.60 -23.03
CA GLY A 126 -5.24 5.53 -24.09
C GLY A 126 -4.93 6.95 -23.57
N GLY A 127 -4.36 7.06 -22.36
CA GLY A 127 -4.04 8.32 -21.71
C GLY A 127 -5.22 9.02 -21.01
N LYS A 128 -6.42 8.44 -21.03
CA LYS A 128 -7.60 8.99 -20.34
C LYS A 128 -7.81 8.26 -19.01
N SER A 129 -8.00 9.02 -17.92
CA SER A 129 -8.30 8.46 -16.61
C SER A 129 -9.61 7.69 -16.64
N LEU A 130 -9.59 6.44 -16.15
CA LEU A 130 -10.80 5.69 -15.84
C LEU A 130 -11.31 6.10 -14.46
N THR A 131 -12.60 5.93 -14.20
CA THR A 131 -13.23 6.27 -12.93
C THR A 131 -14.01 5.09 -12.37
N VAL A 132 -14.20 5.14 -11.05
CA VAL A 132 -15.14 4.30 -10.32
C VAL A 132 -16.03 5.18 -9.45
N GLU A 133 -17.19 4.66 -9.09
CA GLU A 133 -18.06 5.37 -8.18
C GLU A 133 -17.58 5.16 -6.73
N GLN A 134 -17.49 6.26 -5.98
CA GLN A 134 -17.08 6.26 -4.58
C GLN A 134 -18.16 5.63 -3.71
N TYR A 135 -17.75 5.03 -2.59
CA TYR A 135 -18.64 4.49 -1.58
C TYR A 135 -18.87 5.45 -0.42
N SER A 136 -20.08 5.38 0.14
CA SER A 136 -20.41 5.84 1.49
C SER A 136 -20.82 4.66 2.35
N VAL A 137 -20.66 4.77 3.66
CA VAL A 137 -21.10 3.76 4.63
C VAL A 137 -22.18 4.36 5.53
N ASP A 138 -23.35 3.75 5.51
CA ASP A 138 -24.45 4.10 6.39
C ASP A 138 -24.53 3.11 7.55
N PHE A 139 -24.88 3.63 8.73
CA PHE A 139 -25.24 2.81 9.88
C PHE A 139 -26.76 2.76 10.00
N ASP A 140 -27.32 1.59 9.78
CA ASP A 140 -28.77 1.37 9.89
C ASP A 140 -29.06 0.16 10.78
N SER A 141 -29.93 0.36 11.80
CA SER A 141 -30.46 -0.69 12.67
C SER A 141 -29.40 -1.66 13.26
N GLY A 142 -28.23 -1.13 13.61
CA GLY A 142 -27.11 -1.91 14.16
C GLY A 142 -26.25 -2.64 13.11
N SER A 143 -26.43 -2.30 11.83
CA SER A 143 -25.64 -2.83 10.72
C SER A 143 -24.99 -1.72 9.93
N LEU A 144 -23.78 -1.99 9.40
CA LEU A 144 -23.14 -1.13 8.40
C LEU A 144 -23.50 -1.61 7.00
N ARG A 145 -23.82 -0.67 6.14
CA ARG A 145 -24.09 -0.92 4.73
C ARG A 145 -23.31 0.04 3.87
N GLU A 146 -22.61 -0.47 2.89
CA GLU A 146 -21.98 0.36 1.88
C GLU A 146 -22.93 0.57 0.70
N ARG A 147 -22.82 1.73 0.10
CA ARG A 147 -23.53 2.07 -1.14
C ARG A 147 -22.68 3.01 -1.98
N HIS A 148 -22.88 3.00 -3.27
CA HIS A 148 -22.37 4.04 -4.15
C HIS A 148 -23.04 5.38 -3.82
N ASN A 149 -22.27 6.46 -3.84
CA ASN A 149 -22.75 7.81 -3.48
C ASN A 149 -22.91 8.77 -4.67
N GLY A 150 -22.73 8.26 -5.90
CA GLY A 150 -22.85 9.04 -7.14
C GLY A 150 -21.58 9.81 -7.54
N LYS A 151 -20.60 9.95 -6.65
CA LYS A 151 -19.35 10.66 -6.95
C LYS A 151 -18.38 9.78 -7.70
N GLN A 152 -17.92 10.26 -8.85
CA GLN A 152 -16.86 9.60 -9.60
C GLN A 152 -15.49 10.00 -9.08
N VAL A 153 -14.62 9.01 -8.87
CA VAL A 153 -13.22 9.19 -8.47
C VAL A 153 -12.31 8.44 -9.42
N PRO A 154 -11.04 8.86 -9.60
CA PRO A 154 -10.09 8.11 -10.41
C PRO A 154 -10.00 6.66 -9.97
N MET A 155 -10.07 5.73 -10.93
CA MET A 155 -9.94 4.30 -10.69
C MET A 155 -8.53 3.97 -10.24
N ASN A 156 -8.37 3.31 -9.10
CA ASN A 156 -7.06 2.94 -8.55
C ASN A 156 -6.93 1.42 -8.45
N VAL A 157 -5.75 0.86 -8.73
CA VAL A 157 -5.51 -0.59 -8.71
C VAL A 157 -5.72 -1.25 -7.33
N PHE A 158 -5.80 -0.46 -6.27
CA PHE A 158 -6.10 -0.92 -4.92
C PHE A 158 -7.61 -1.01 -4.62
N TYR A 159 -8.47 -0.43 -5.47
CA TYR A 159 -9.91 -0.37 -5.22
C TYR A 159 -10.63 -1.66 -5.62
N LYS A 160 -11.71 -1.95 -4.89
CA LYS A 160 -12.59 -3.11 -5.13
C LYS A 160 -13.14 -3.15 -6.57
N ASP A 161 -13.57 -2.02 -7.09
CA ASP A 161 -14.23 -1.91 -8.40
C ASP A 161 -13.28 -1.54 -9.54
N SER A 162 -11.98 -1.65 -9.30
CA SER A 162 -10.99 -1.38 -10.35
C SER A 162 -10.98 -2.46 -11.44
N LEU A 163 -10.79 -2.02 -12.69
CA LEU A 163 -10.57 -2.93 -13.83
C LEU A 163 -9.32 -3.78 -13.66
N PHE A 164 -8.26 -3.19 -13.09
CA PHE A 164 -7.04 -3.89 -12.74
C PHE A 164 -6.85 -3.83 -11.22
N LYS A 165 -6.59 -4.98 -10.61
CA LYS A 165 -6.44 -5.14 -9.16
C LYS A 165 -5.07 -5.70 -8.85
N VAL A 166 -4.42 -5.16 -7.83
CA VAL A 166 -3.16 -5.69 -7.28
C VAL A 166 -3.40 -7.02 -6.57
N THR A 167 -2.34 -7.79 -6.35
CA THR A 167 -2.37 -8.99 -5.51
C THR A 167 -2.90 -8.63 -4.11
N PRO A 168 -3.78 -9.45 -3.50
CA PRO A 168 -4.33 -9.20 -2.16
C PRO A 168 -3.30 -9.51 -1.07
N THR A 169 -2.26 -8.70 -1.00
CA THR A 169 -1.13 -8.81 -0.07
C THR A 169 -0.90 -7.49 0.66
N ASN A 170 0.03 -7.49 1.61
CA ASN A 170 0.54 -6.26 2.20
C ASN A 170 1.66 -5.67 1.33
N TYR A 171 1.62 -4.37 1.13
CA TYR A 171 2.69 -3.59 0.51
C TYR A 171 3.22 -2.58 1.51
N ILE A 172 4.44 -2.12 1.37
CA ILE A 172 4.97 -0.99 2.13
C ILE A 172 5.03 0.23 1.22
N ALA A 173 4.33 1.28 1.60
CA ALA A 173 4.40 2.59 0.96
C ALA A 173 5.35 3.51 1.71
N MET A 174 5.97 4.41 0.96
CA MET A 174 6.80 5.48 1.49
C MET A 174 6.36 6.81 0.94
N THR A 175 6.26 7.83 1.79
CA THR A 175 6.17 9.24 1.40
C THR A 175 7.15 10.10 2.18
N THR A 176 7.46 11.28 1.69
CA THR A 176 8.36 12.22 2.33
C THR A 176 7.77 13.61 2.41
N SER A 177 8.17 14.36 3.43
CA SER A 177 7.85 15.77 3.60
C SER A 177 9.14 16.58 3.77
N GLN A 178 9.22 17.71 3.08
CA GLN A 178 10.33 18.67 3.19
C GLN A 178 10.05 19.79 4.19
N ASN A 179 8.83 19.88 4.70
CA ASN A 179 8.31 20.98 5.53
C ASN A 179 7.61 20.46 6.79
N ARG A 180 8.17 19.40 7.40
CA ARG A 180 7.74 18.83 8.68
C ARG A 180 6.27 18.38 8.70
N GLY A 181 5.78 17.86 7.57
CA GLY A 181 4.44 17.29 7.47
C GLY A 181 3.35 18.27 7.03
N GLU A 182 3.66 19.53 6.74
CA GLU A 182 2.67 20.46 6.17
C GLU A 182 2.19 20.02 4.78
N SER A 183 3.10 19.41 3.99
CA SER A 183 2.76 18.76 2.72
C SER A 183 3.61 17.51 2.52
N TRP A 184 3.10 16.57 1.73
CA TRP A 184 3.71 15.28 1.49
C TRP A 184 3.82 15.02 -0.01
N GLU A 185 4.91 14.37 -0.41
CA GLU A 185 5.09 13.89 -1.77
C GLU A 185 4.13 12.73 -2.06
N GLN A 186 3.89 12.44 -3.36
CA GLN A 186 3.16 11.25 -3.75
C GLN A 186 3.85 10.00 -3.18
N PHE A 187 3.09 9.14 -2.50
CA PHE A 187 3.64 7.90 -1.98
C PHE A 187 4.07 6.96 -3.11
N LYS A 188 5.06 6.13 -2.84
CA LYS A 188 5.51 5.06 -3.73
C LYS A 188 5.60 3.75 -2.96
N LEU A 189 5.32 2.65 -3.63
CA LEU A 189 5.54 1.33 -3.05
C LEU A 189 7.04 1.01 -3.03
N LEU A 190 7.48 0.42 -1.94
CA LEU A 190 8.82 -0.13 -1.85
C LEU A 190 8.85 -1.54 -2.50
N PRO A 191 9.99 -1.98 -3.05
CA PRO A 191 10.12 -3.32 -3.60
C PRO A 191 9.98 -4.38 -2.49
N PRO A 192 9.66 -5.64 -2.84
CA PRO A 192 9.54 -6.71 -1.85
C PRO A 192 10.90 -7.07 -1.26
N PHE A 193 11.01 -7.09 0.07
CA PHE A 193 12.27 -7.31 0.77
C PHE A 193 12.62 -8.80 0.95
N LEU A 194 11.66 -9.68 0.73
CA LEU A 194 11.83 -11.14 0.80
C LEU A 194 11.81 -11.81 -0.58
N GLY A 195 11.76 -11.01 -1.66
CA GLY A 195 11.68 -11.48 -3.03
C GLY A 195 10.26 -11.75 -3.52
N GLU A 196 10.13 -12.13 -4.78
CA GLU A 196 8.86 -12.25 -5.50
C GLU A 196 7.85 -13.19 -4.83
N LYS A 197 8.33 -14.34 -4.33
CA LYS A 197 7.45 -15.42 -3.83
C LYS A 197 6.94 -15.21 -2.41
N HIS A 198 7.47 -14.23 -1.70
CA HIS A 198 7.15 -14.01 -0.29
C HIS A 198 6.55 -12.63 -0.11
N ASN A 199 5.37 -12.59 0.53
CA ASN A 199 4.92 -11.38 1.19
C ASN A 199 5.41 -11.39 2.63
N GLY A 200 4.83 -10.54 3.42
CA GLY A 200 4.87 -10.72 4.87
C GLY A 200 6.00 -10.00 5.54
N THR A 201 6.42 -8.88 4.99
CA THR A 201 7.09 -7.85 5.77
C THR A 201 6.06 -6.80 6.15
N TYR A 202 5.84 -6.62 7.45
CA TYR A 202 4.93 -5.65 8.01
C TYR A 202 5.70 -4.64 8.85
N LEU A 203 5.24 -3.41 8.91
CA LEU A 203 5.83 -2.39 9.75
C LEU A 203 5.40 -2.55 11.21
N CYS A 204 6.32 -2.26 12.12
CA CYS A 204 5.95 -1.96 13.49
C CYS A 204 5.54 -0.49 13.57
N PRO A 205 4.31 -0.18 13.99
CA PRO A 205 3.85 1.21 14.04
C PRO A 205 4.64 2.03 15.05
N GLY A 206 4.80 3.32 14.78
CA GLY A 206 5.40 4.25 15.70
C GLY A 206 6.52 5.10 15.11
N GLN A 207 7.73 4.99 15.65
CA GLN A 207 8.85 5.83 15.29
C GLN A 207 10.03 5.02 14.78
N GLY A 208 10.58 5.42 13.62
CA GLY A 208 11.86 4.94 13.14
C GLY A 208 13.02 5.58 13.91
N LEU A 209 14.21 5.04 13.72
CA LEU A 209 15.44 5.51 14.33
C LEU A 209 16.38 6.09 13.29
N ALA A 210 16.89 7.30 13.53
CA ALA A 210 17.99 7.91 12.78
C ALA A 210 19.26 7.87 13.64
N LEU A 211 20.27 7.10 13.21
CA LEU A 211 21.52 6.98 13.94
C LEU A 211 22.39 8.22 13.76
N LYS A 212 22.78 8.84 14.88
CA LYS A 212 23.60 10.08 14.86
C LYS A 212 24.99 9.88 14.23
N SER A 213 25.57 8.68 14.40
CA SER A 213 26.96 8.39 13.98
C SER A 213 27.10 8.06 12.49
N SER A 214 26.05 7.63 11.81
CA SER A 214 26.14 7.09 10.45
C SER A 214 25.07 7.59 9.47
N ASN A 215 24.18 8.45 9.89
CA ASN A 215 22.99 8.87 9.13
C ASN A 215 22.10 7.72 8.67
N ARG A 216 22.25 6.53 9.28
CA ARG A 216 21.43 5.36 8.98
C ARG A 216 20.04 5.54 9.52
N LEU A 217 19.06 5.26 8.69
CA LEU A 217 17.65 5.21 9.06
C LEU A 217 17.25 3.74 9.25
N ILE A 218 16.47 3.47 10.30
CA ILE A 218 16.04 2.11 10.66
C ILE A 218 14.56 2.15 11.00
N PHE A 219 13.78 1.25 10.38
CA PHE A 219 12.42 0.95 10.78
C PHE A 219 12.33 -0.50 11.25
N ALA A 220 11.62 -0.73 12.35
CA ALA A 220 11.31 -2.07 12.81
C ALA A 220 10.22 -2.67 11.91
N THR A 221 10.41 -3.93 11.54
CA THR A 221 9.46 -4.71 10.74
C THR A 221 9.36 -6.11 11.29
N TYR A 222 8.28 -6.80 11.00
CA TYR A 222 8.09 -8.18 11.37
C TYR A 222 7.57 -9.03 10.20
N THR A 223 7.80 -10.32 10.29
CA THR A 223 7.23 -11.35 9.43
C THR A 223 6.48 -12.35 10.31
N SER A 224 5.91 -13.40 9.74
CA SER A 224 5.19 -14.43 10.51
C SER A 224 6.03 -15.18 11.55
N GLY A 225 7.34 -14.98 11.62
CA GLY A 225 8.22 -15.73 12.54
C GLY A 225 9.42 -14.96 13.07
N GLU A 226 9.64 -13.72 12.65
CA GLU A 226 10.81 -12.95 13.07
C GLU A 226 10.58 -11.44 13.05
N LEU A 227 11.26 -10.75 13.97
CA LEU A 227 11.44 -9.31 13.95
C LEU A 227 12.67 -8.98 13.13
N THR A 228 12.55 -8.03 12.21
CA THR A 228 13.62 -7.58 11.32
C THR A 228 13.64 -6.06 11.23
N TYR A 229 14.54 -5.52 10.42
CA TYR A 229 14.63 -4.07 10.24
C TYR A 229 14.77 -3.72 8.76
N LEU A 230 14.13 -2.65 8.35
CA LEU A 230 14.45 -1.95 7.11
C LEU A 230 15.49 -0.89 7.39
N ILE A 231 16.52 -0.86 6.57
CA ILE A 231 17.69 0.02 6.75
C ILE A 231 17.89 0.81 5.47
N SER A 232 18.07 2.13 5.62
CA SER A 232 18.54 3.01 4.55
C SER A 232 19.81 3.73 5.01
N ASP A 233 20.82 3.76 4.15
CA ASP A 233 22.08 4.45 4.35
C ASP A 233 22.20 5.72 3.47
N ASP A 234 21.17 6.02 2.68
CA ASP A 234 21.14 7.05 1.63
C ASP A 234 19.92 8.00 1.73
N SER A 235 19.51 8.32 2.96
CA SER A 235 18.38 9.24 3.22
C SER A 235 17.04 8.76 2.63
N GLY A 236 16.81 7.45 2.64
CA GLY A 236 15.54 6.85 2.19
C GLY A 236 15.44 6.64 0.68
N GLN A 237 16.53 6.80 -0.08
CA GLN A 237 16.50 6.53 -1.53
C GLN A 237 16.41 5.04 -1.81
N THR A 238 17.20 4.23 -1.08
CA THR A 238 17.13 2.77 -1.14
C THR A 238 16.96 2.17 0.25
N TRP A 239 16.35 1.01 0.28
CA TRP A 239 16.06 0.26 1.51
C TRP A 239 16.49 -1.18 1.35
N LYS A 240 17.00 -1.77 2.44
CA LYS A 240 17.34 -3.19 2.51
C LYS A 240 16.85 -3.77 3.84
N LYS A 241 16.47 -5.05 3.83
CA LYS A 241 16.21 -5.82 5.05
C LYS A 241 17.53 -6.08 5.78
N SER A 242 17.52 -6.03 7.11
CA SER A 242 18.69 -6.43 7.91
C SER A 242 19.02 -7.91 7.71
N SER A 243 20.31 -8.25 7.79
CA SER A 243 20.77 -9.65 7.83
C SER A 243 20.51 -10.30 9.19
N ALA A 244 20.40 -9.50 10.25
CA ALA A 244 20.05 -9.96 11.59
C ALA A 244 18.53 -9.98 11.76
N SER A 245 18.03 -11.03 12.41
CA SER A 245 16.63 -11.15 12.84
C SER A 245 16.55 -11.65 14.26
N ILE A 246 15.46 -11.36 14.92
CA ILE A 246 15.14 -11.88 16.26
C ILE A 246 13.99 -12.87 16.09
N PRO A 247 14.19 -14.18 16.40
CA PRO A 247 13.11 -15.16 16.35
C PRO A 247 11.99 -14.74 17.27
N PHE A 248 10.76 -14.83 16.79
CA PHE A 248 9.62 -14.32 17.49
C PHE A 248 8.45 -15.31 17.41
N LYS A 249 8.02 -15.83 18.57
CA LYS A 249 6.80 -16.64 18.65
C LYS A 249 5.64 -15.71 19.01
N ASN A 250 4.70 -15.53 18.07
CA ASN A 250 3.47 -14.77 18.26
C ASN A 250 3.66 -13.24 18.31
N ALA A 251 4.15 -12.64 17.21
CA ALA A 251 3.85 -11.25 16.93
C ALA A 251 2.39 -11.18 16.46
N THR A 252 1.50 -10.79 17.30
CA THR A 252 0.16 -10.34 17.00
C THR A 252 0.07 -8.86 17.25
#